data_03fee427781670fe19b78d9bba3300aa
#
_entry.id   03fee427781670fe19b78d9bba3300aa
#
_cell.length_a   1.000
_cell.length_b   1.000
_cell.length_c   1.000
_cell.angle_alpha   90.00
_cell.angle_beta   90.00
_cell.angle_gamma   90.00
#
_symmetry.space_group_name_H-M   'P 1'
#
loop_
_entity.id
_entity.type
_entity.pdbx_description
1 polymer ?
#
loop_
_entity_poly.entity_id
_entity_poly.type
_entity_poly.pdbx_seq_one_letter_code
_entity_poly.pdbx_strand_id
1 'polypeptide(L)'
;MSKIFVRRALLFIALLLIVNTILDQSFKAFSVHNILNKRMDEQFAEYSDTLKYLSMGNSHNCVNTYLLNKSFNYGSPSENYIQSYYKLKHIVEHLGKKPEYLLLQADISTYGPKIANRYEYNSYWTKYINYPELARIKNDRKVLTKWLEGKFFSYAGNYKDIQLSIVYRIKIKTLEMHNGYRPHRDYRNFADEPNRQQLAWDKAQLFSTPGVYFDPTIKAYFRKILQLCDNHNIKVFLIRYPVSAEFYAEETKIIPADKLYTEIEDIATEHRSYMGTLDYHNLFFDHPGYFFDPDHLNVKGSDLLTLKLAEDLSNVSFR
;
A
#
# COMPACT_ATOMS: atom_id res chain seq x y z
N MET A 1 -23.37 -43.88 -19.46
CA MET A 1 -23.17 -42.64 -20.25
C MET A 1 -22.53 -42.97 -21.59
N SER A 2 -23.04 -42.41 -22.70
CA SER A 2 -22.43 -42.68 -24.02
C SER A 2 -21.04 -42.09 -24.12
N LYS A 3 -20.07 -42.77 -24.77
CA LYS A 3 -18.69 -42.29 -25.02
C LYS A 3 -18.68 -40.90 -25.71
N ILE A 4 -19.71 -40.66 -26.55
CA ILE A 4 -19.89 -39.39 -27.25
C ILE A 4 -20.20 -38.25 -26.27
N PHE A 5 -21.06 -38.49 -25.27
CA PHE A 5 -21.37 -37.48 -24.26
C PHE A 5 -20.13 -37.11 -23.45
N VAL A 6 -19.39 -38.08 -22.97
CA VAL A 6 -18.14 -37.85 -22.22
C VAL A 6 -17.12 -37.02 -23.03
N ARG A 7 -16.92 -37.40 -24.31
CA ARG A 7 -16.03 -36.65 -25.21
C ARG A 7 -16.48 -35.22 -25.41
N ARG A 8 -17.77 -34.96 -25.63
CA ARG A 8 -18.30 -33.59 -25.79
C ARG A 8 -18.18 -32.78 -24.50
N ALA A 9 -18.44 -33.39 -23.35
CA ALA A 9 -18.28 -32.75 -22.06
C ALA A 9 -16.79 -32.35 -21.81
N LEU A 10 -15.85 -33.24 -22.10
CA LEU A 10 -14.42 -32.94 -21.96
C LEU A 10 -13.99 -31.84 -22.92
N LEU A 11 -14.45 -31.85 -24.17
CA LEU A 11 -14.16 -30.75 -25.12
C LEU A 11 -14.75 -29.42 -24.64
N PHE A 12 -15.94 -29.41 -24.10
CA PHE A 12 -16.56 -28.21 -23.56
C PHE A 12 -15.79 -27.66 -22.35
N ILE A 13 -15.38 -28.54 -21.42
CA ILE A 13 -14.54 -28.17 -20.27
C ILE A 13 -13.19 -27.60 -20.75
N ALA A 14 -12.55 -28.27 -21.72
CA ALA A 14 -11.28 -27.77 -22.27
C ALA A 14 -11.43 -26.37 -22.91
N LEU A 15 -12.51 -26.15 -23.66
CA LEU A 15 -12.82 -24.84 -24.24
C LEU A 15 -13.01 -23.78 -23.15
N LEU A 16 -13.77 -24.09 -22.09
CA LEU A 16 -13.96 -23.17 -20.97
C LEU A 16 -12.64 -22.82 -20.29
N LEU A 17 -11.75 -23.79 -20.08
CA LEU A 17 -10.43 -23.54 -19.49
C LEU A 17 -9.55 -22.66 -20.39
N ILE A 18 -9.59 -22.89 -21.71
CA ILE A 18 -8.86 -22.05 -22.68
C ILE A 18 -9.40 -20.60 -22.63
N VAL A 19 -10.71 -20.44 -22.70
CA VAL A 19 -11.35 -19.10 -22.65
C VAL A 19 -11.02 -18.41 -21.34
N ASN A 20 -11.13 -19.11 -20.19
CA ASN A 20 -10.78 -18.57 -18.89
C ASN A 20 -9.31 -18.14 -18.85
N THR A 21 -8.40 -18.96 -19.35
CA THR A 21 -6.96 -18.64 -19.40
C THR A 21 -6.70 -17.37 -20.23
N ILE A 22 -7.34 -17.26 -21.39
CA ILE A 22 -7.22 -16.06 -22.24
C ILE A 22 -7.73 -14.84 -21.52
N LEU A 23 -8.91 -14.90 -20.87
CA LEU A 23 -9.48 -13.79 -20.11
C LEU A 23 -8.59 -13.38 -18.94
N ASP A 24 -8.10 -14.35 -18.17
CA ASP A 24 -7.24 -14.11 -17.00
C ASP A 24 -5.90 -13.48 -17.41
N GLN A 25 -5.23 -14.02 -18.44
CA GLN A 25 -3.98 -13.47 -18.95
C GLN A 25 -4.18 -12.06 -19.58
N SER A 26 -5.29 -11.87 -20.30
CA SER A 26 -5.64 -10.57 -20.85
C SER A 26 -5.87 -9.54 -19.74
N PHE A 27 -6.60 -9.89 -18.70
CA PHE A 27 -6.80 -9.00 -17.55
C PHE A 27 -5.47 -8.66 -16.88
N LYS A 28 -4.62 -9.65 -16.59
CA LYS A 28 -3.28 -9.43 -15.99
C LYS A 28 -2.39 -8.54 -16.85
N ALA A 29 -2.49 -8.66 -18.17
CA ALA A 29 -1.69 -7.87 -19.10
C ALA A 29 -2.22 -6.43 -19.29
N PHE A 30 -3.52 -6.20 -19.15
CA PHE A 30 -4.17 -4.94 -19.51
C PHE A 30 -4.76 -4.16 -18.34
N SER A 31 -4.86 -4.76 -17.15
CA SER A 31 -5.33 -4.07 -15.94
C SER A 31 -4.36 -2.95 -15.56
N VAL A 32 -4.91 -1.77 -15.28
CA VAL A 32 -4.14 -0.57 -14.89
C VAL A 32 -3.25 -0.87 -13.69
N HIS A 33 -3.82 -1.48 -12.67
CA HIS A 33 -3.11 -1.78 -11.43
C HIS A 33 -1.99 -2.80 -11.64
N ASN A 34 -2.23 -3.84 -12.43
CA ASN A 34 -1.20 -4.83 -12.74
C ASN A 34 -0.06 -4.22 -13.56
N ILE A 35 -0.37 -3.35 -14.55
CA ILE A 35 0.65 -2.66 -15.34
C ILE A 35 1.50 -1.76 -14.44
N LEU A 36 0.87 -0.98 -13.55
CA LEU A 36 1.59 -0.07 -12.65
C LEU A 36 2.45 -0.84 -11.65
N ASN A 37 1.90 -1.90 -11.05
CA ASN A 37 2.64 -2.74 -10.12
C ASN A 37 3.79 -3.48 -10.81
N LYS A 38 3.59 -3.98 -12.05
CA LYS A 38 4.65 -4.61 -12.84
C LYS A 38 5.77 -3.62 -13.15
N ARG A 39 5.43 -2.40 -13.59
CA ARG A 39 6.45 -1.35 -13.83
C ARG A 39 7.23 -0.99 -12.57
N MET A 40 6.56 -0.93 -11.43
CA MET A 40 7.21 -0.69 -10.14
C MET A 40 8.18 -1.82 -9.79
N ASP A 41 7.75 -3.08 -9.98
CA ASP A 41 8.62 -4.24 -9.75
C ASP A 41 9.83 -4.26 -10.70
N GLU A 42 9.62 -3.94 -11.99
CA GLU A 42 10.70 -3.84 -12.99
C GLU A 42 11.70 -2.74 -12.62
N GLN A 43 11.21 -1.53 -12.28
CA GLN A 43 12.09 -0.45 -11.81
C GLN A 43 12.86 -0.85 -10.54
N PHE A 44 12.21 -1.59 -9.62
CA PHE A 44 12.88 -2.04 -8.41
C PHE A 44 13.92 -3.13 -8.69
N ALA A 45 13.63 -4.04 -9.62
CA ALA A 45 14.58 -5.07 -10.03
C ALA A 45 15.82 -4.45 -10.69
N GLU A 46 15.62 -3.46 -11.56
CA GLU A 46 16.68 -2.73 -12.27
C GLU A 46 17.43 -1.72 -11.39
N TYR A 47 16.87 -1.37 -10.23
CA TYR A 47 17.49 -0.39 -9.33
C TYR A 47 18.87 -0.88 -8.87
N SER A 48 19.93 -0.30 -9.44
CA SER A 48 21.33 -0.73 -9.28
C SER A 48 22.07 -0.01 -8.17
N ASP A 49 21.56 1.15 -7.75
CA ASP A 49 22.21 1.96 -6.73
C ASP A 49 22.09 1.34 -5.33
N THR A 50 23.00 1.75 -4.46
CA THR A 50 22.85 1.44 -3.03
C THR A 50 21.54 2.01 -2.53
N LEU A 51 20.58 1.14 -2.25
CA LEU A 51 19.28 1.51 -1.74
C LEU A 51 19.42 2.04 -0.31
N LYS A 52 19.38 3.36 -0.15
CA LYS A 52 19.47 3.97 1.18
C LYS A 52 18.11 3.98 1.86
N TYR A 53 17.09 4.47 1.18
CA TYR A 53 15.74 4.60 1.73
C TYR A 53 14.73 3.78 0.94
N LEU A 54 14.05 2.86 1.61
CA LEU A 54 12.88 2.16 1.07
C LEU A 54 11.63 2.68 1.77
N SER A 55 10.74 3.33 1.04
CA SER A 55 9.47 3.80 1.59
C SER A 55 8.36 2.79 1.32
N MET A 56 7.64 2.36 2.37
CA MET A 56 6.57 1.37 2.29
C MET A 56 5.32 1.82 3.04
N GLY A 57 4.17 1.49 2.49
CA GLY A 57 2.86 1.82 3.06
C GLY A 57 1.77 1.78 2.00
N ASN A 58 0.62 2.36 2.32
CA ASN A 58 -0.52 2.46 1.42
C ASN A 58 -0.45 3.70 0.49
N SER A 59 -1.59 4.19 0.04
CA SER A 59 -1.68 5.35 -0.86
C SER A 59 -1.24 6.69 -0.25
N HIS A 60 -1.09 6.81 1.07
CA HIS A 60 -0.55 8.01 1.71
C HIS A 60 0.98 8.11 1.54
N ASN A 61 1.64 7.00 1.19
CA ASN A 61 3.06 7.00 0.92
C ASN A 61 3.38 7.76 -0.37
N CYS A 62 3.59 9.05 -0.23
CA CYS A 62 3.78 10.00 -1.32
C CYS A 62 5.23 10.52 -1.42
N VAL A 63 6.21 9.78 -0.89
CA VAL A 63 7.63 10.17 -0.98
C VAL A 63 8.05 10.31 -2.44
N ASN A 64 8.46 11.52 -2.83
CA ASN A 64 8.96 11.83 -4.18
C ASN A 64 10.42 11.44 -4.32
N THR A 65 10.69 10.36 -5.03
CA THR A 65 12.04 9.81 -5.22
C THR A 65 12.93 10.63 -6.17
N TYR A 66 12.41 11.65 -6.84
CA TYR A 66 13.22 12.66 -7.51
C TYR A 66 13.93 13.61 -6.53
N LEU A 67 13.32 13.81 -5.35
CA LEU A 67 13.82 14.75 -4.33
C LEU A 67 14.57 14.05 -3.19
N LEU A 68 14.35 12.77 -2.97
CA LEU A 68 15.05 11.96 -1.98
C LEU A 68 16.01 10.98 -2.67
N ASN A 69 17.29 11.33 -2.74
CA ASN A 69 18.31 10.52 -3.40
C ASN A 69 18.45 9.12 -2.81
N LYS A 70 18.77 8.13 -3.64
CA LYS A 70 18.96 6.72 -3.26
C LYS A 70 17.72 6.13 -2.57
N SER A 71 16.54 6.57 -2.97
CA SER A 71 15.26 6.12 -2.44
C SER A 71 14.46 5.33 -3.47
N PHE A 72 13.60 4.46 -2.97
CA PHE A 72 12.56 3.79 -3.73
C PHE A 72 11.24 3.84 -2.97
N ASN A 73 10.18 4.27 -3.63
CA ASN A 73 8.83 4.26 -3.08
C ASN A 73 8.11 2.99 -3.51
N TYR A 74 8.01 2.01 -2.60
CA TYR A 74 7.39 0.72 -2.88
C TYR A 74 6.01 0.57 -2.22
N GLY A 75 5.35 1.68 -1.91
CA GLY A 75 3.98 1.69 -1.43
C GLY A 75 2.99 1.22 -2.49
N SER A 76 1.87 0.66 -2.06
CA SER A 76 0.77 0.24 -2.93
C SER A 76 -0.57 0.66 -2.35
N PRO A 77 -1.55 1.08 -3.17
CA PRO A 77 -2.87 1.46 -2.66
C PRO A 77 -3.47 0.38 -1.75
N SER A 78 -4.05 0.80 -0.64
CA SER A 78 -4.70 -0.07 0.36
C SER A 78 -3.79 -1.16 0.96
N GLU A 79 -2.48 -1.02 0.87
CA GLU A 79 -1.52 -1.93 1.49
C GLU A 79 -1.63 -1.88 3.01
N ASN A 80 -1.62 -3.05 3.65
CA ASN A 80 -1.57 -3.21 5.10
C ASN A 80 -0.29 -3.90 5.55
N TYR A 81 -0.03 -3.96 6.86
CA TYR A 81 1.22 -4.52 7.38
C TYR A 81 1.42 -6.02 7.11
N ILE A 82 0.34 -6.78 6.88
CA ILE A 82 0.47 -8.18 6.44
C ILE A 82 1.17 -8.20 5.09
N GLN A 83 0.69 -7.39 4.17
CA GLN A 83 1.21 -7.27 2.82
C GLN A 83 2.62 -6.66 2.82
N SER A 84 2.83 -5.58 3.58
CA SER A 84 4.16 -4.95 3.71
C SER A 84 5.20 -5.93 4.27
N TYR A 85 4.84 -6.76 5.25
CA TYR A 85 5.75 -7.78 5.79
C TYR A 85 6.22 -8.77 4.72
N TYR A 86 5.27 -9.37 3.96
CA TYR A 86 5.64 -10.35 2.94
C TYR A 86 6.38 -9.72 1.76
N LYS A 87 6.05 -8.48 1.40
CA LYS A 87 6.79 -7.72 0.39
C LYS A 87 8.22 -7.44 0.87
N LEU A 88 8.41 -6.92 2.07
CA LEU A 88 9.74 -6.66 2.63
C LEU A 88 10.56 -7.94 2.77
N LYS A 89 9.94 -9.02 3.26
CA LYS A 89 10.57 -10.33 3.34
C LYS A 89 11.05 -10.82 1.99
N HIS A 90 10.22 -10.70 0.94
CA HIS A 90 10.61 -11.03 -0.42
C HIS A 90 11.79 -10.17 -0.92
N ILE A 91 11.78 -8.88 -0.66
CA ILE A 91 12.86 -7.95 -1.03
C ILE A 91 14.18 -8.39 -0.40
N VAL A 92 14.18 -8.67 0.89
CA VAL A 92 15.40 -8.96 1.65
C VAL A 92 15.90 -10.38 1.42
N GLU A 93 14.99 -11.38 1.50
CA GLU A 93 15.37 -12.79 1.48
C GLU A 93 15.48 -13.38 0.07
N HIS A 94 14.68 -12.90 -0.90
CA HIS A 94 14.67 -13.46 -2.26
C HIS A 94 15.37 -12.59 -3.29
N LEU A 95 15.21 -11.25 -3.20
CA LEU A 95 15.89 -10.34 -4.12
C LEU A 95 17.28 -9.93 -3.62
N GLY A 96 17.62 -10.22 -2.36
CA GLY A 96 18.89 -9.85 -1.75
C GLY A 96 19.13 -8.34 -1.65
N LYS A 97 18.09 -7.52 -1.83
CA LYS A 97 18.18 -6.06 -1.75
C LYS A 97 17.94 -5.61 -0.31
N LYS A 98 18.93 -4.95 0.27
CA LYS A 98 18.89 -4.50 1.65
C LYS A 98 18.93 -2.98 1.71
N PRO A 99 17.81 -2.29 2.05
CA PRO A 99 17.85 -0.86 2.31
C PRO A 99 18.62 -0.58 3.61
N GLU A 100 19.24 0.59 3.70
CA GLU A 100 19.80 1.07 4.97
C GLU A 100 18.68 1.48 5.93
N TYR A 101 17.68 2.19 5.39
CA TYR A 101 16.52 2.66 6.14
C TYR A 101 15.21 2.22 5.51
N LEU A 102 14.29 1.73 6.33
CA LEU A 102 12.88 1.56 6.00
C LEU A 102 12.10 2.77 6.50
N LEU A 103 11.43 3.48 5.61
CA LEU A 103 10.45 4.52 5.91
C LEU A 103 9.07 3.87 5.92
N LEU A 104 8.59 3.50 7.11
CA LEU A 104 7.35 2.73 7.26
C LEU A 104 6.20 3.66 7.64
N GLN A 105 5.15 3.68 6.82
CA GLN A 105 3.93 4.43 7.14
C GLN A 105 3.33 3.99 8.47
N ALA A 106 2.93 4.95 9.31
CA ALA A 106 2.41 4.74 10.65
C ALA A 106 1.24 5.68 11.00
N ASP A 107 0.35 5.94 10.04
CA ASP A 107 -0.83 6.79 10.21
C ASP A 107 -1.92 6.06 11.01
N ILE A 108 -2.85 6.78 11.63
CA ILE A 108 -3.98 6.25 12.41
C ILE A 108 -4.74 5.18 11.61
N SER A 109 -5.05 5.47 10.34
CA SER A 109 -5.81 4.59 9.46
C SER A 109 -5.14 3.24 9.15
N THR A 110 -3.83 3.11 9.39
CA THR A 110 -3.05 1.91 9.06
C THR A 110 -3.35 0.73 10.00
N TYR A 111 -3.86 0.98 11.20
CA TYR A 111 -3.92 0.00 12.28
C TYR A 111 -5.29 -0.64 12.51
N GLY A 112 -6.32 -0.10 11.88
CA GLY A 112 -7.71 -0.52 12.12
C GLY A 112 -8.11 -1.85 11.47
N PRO A 113 -9.19 -2.51 11.95
CA PRO A 113 -9.67 -3.79 11.40
C PRO A 113 -10.19 -3.68 9.97
N LYS A 114 -10.64 -2.51 9.54
CA LYS A 114 -11.08 -2.31 8.15
C LYS A 114 -9.93 -2.44 7.17
N ILE A 115 -8.75 -1.93 7.54
CA ILE A 115 -7.52 -2.08 6.76
C ILE A 115 -7.00 -3.53 6.83
N ALA A 116 -7.07 -4.17 7.99
CA ALA A 116 -6.66 -5.56 8.16
C ALA A 116 -7.37 -6.52 7.21
N ASN A 117 -8.61 -6.18 6.82
CA ASN A 117 -9.46 -7.01 5.96
C ASN A 117 -9.44 -6.62 4.49
N ARG A 118 -8.67 -5.60 4.09
CA ARG A 118 -8.55 -5.20 2.69
C ARG A 118 -7.59 -6.11 1.94
N TYR A 119 -8.11 -6.71 0.87
CA TYR A 119 -7.36 -7.52 -0.12
C TYR A 119 -7.65 -7.03 -1.54
N GLU A 120 -7.63 -5.72 -1.70
CA GLU A 120 -7.67 -5.13 -3.04
C GLU A 120 -6.45 -5.64 -3.82
N TYR A 121 -6.63 -5.89 -5.12
CA TYR A 121 -5.55 -6.37 -6.01
C TYR A 121 -4.99 -7.75 -5.65
N ASN A 122 -5.85 -8.70 -5.37
CA ASN A 122 -5.49 -10.07 -4.99
C ASN A 122 -4.47 -10.74 -5.94
N SER A 123 -4.56 -10.48 -7.25
CA SER A 123 -3.61 -11.03 -8.24
C SER A 123 -2.17 -10.57 -8.01
N TYR A 124 -1.96 -9.34 -7.52
CA TYR A 124 -0.64 -8.83 -7.18
C TYR A 124 -0.08 -9.50 -5.93
N TRP A 125 -0.90 -9.67 -4.90
CA TRP A 125 -0.45 -10.20 -3.61
C TRP A 125 -0.22 -11.70 -3.60
N THR A 126 -0.84 -12.47 -4.50
CA THR A 126 -0.65 -13.94 -4.60
C THR A 126 0.78 -14.37 -4.93
N LYS A 127 1.65 -13.45 -5.38
CA LYS A 127 3.07 -13.71 -5.57
C LYS A 127 3.88 -13.64 -4.27
N TYR A 128 3.41 -12.90 -3.28
CA TYR A 128 4.10 -12.74 -2.01
C TYR A 128 3.55 -13.65 -0.92
N ILE A 129 2.24 -13.90 -0.90
CA ILE A 129 1.54 -14.64 0.15
C ILE A 129 0.90 -15.88 -0.46
N ASN A 130 1.36 -17.08 -0.05
CA ASN A 130 0.72 -18.32 -0.47
C ASN A 130 -0.58 -18.58 0.30
N TYR A 131 -1.43 -19.47 -0.25
CA TYR A 131 -2.72 -19.78 0.36
C TYR A 131 -2.65 -20.31 1.80
N PRO A 132 -1.80 -21.31 2.14
CA PRO A 132 -1.72 -21.83 3.50
C PRO A 132 -1.39 -20.75 4.54
N GLU A 133 -0.51 -19.84 4.20
CA GLU A 133 -0.14 -18.72 5.06
C GLU A 133 -1.31 -17.74 5.24
N LEU A 134 -1.95 -17.35 4.14
CA LEU A 134 -3.08 -16.44 4.17
C LEU A 134 -4.27 -17.05 4.94
N ALA A 135 -4.55 -18.33 4.77
CA ALA A 135 -5.59 -19.05 5.50
C ALA A 135 -5.31 -19.08 7.02
N ARG A 136 -4.03 -19.27 7.41
CA ARG A 136 -3.62 -19.22 8.81
C ARG A 136 -3.82 -17.83 9.42
N ILE A 137 -3.50 -16.78 8.66
CA ILE A 137 -3.63 -15.39 9.12
C ILE A 137 -5.08 -15.02 9.35
N LYS A 138 -5.95 -15.40 8.42
CA LYS A 138 -7.34 -14.92 8.39
C LYS A 138 -8.33 -15.83 9.09
N ASN A 139 -8.01 -17.10 9.23
CA ASN A 139 -8.90 -18.13 9.80
C ASN A 139 -10.32 -18.09 9.19
N ASP A 140 -10.42 -17.75 7.89
CA ASP A 140 -11.68 -17.62 7.16
C ASP A 140 -11.66 -18.46 5.88
N ARG A 141 -12.67 -19.30 5.68
CA ARG A 141 -12.81 -20.13 4.47
C ARG A 141 -12.95 -19.32 3.18
N LYS A 142 -13.49 -18.12 3.26
CA LYS A 142 -13.60 -17.21 2.11
C LYS A 142 -12.25 -16.80 1.54
N VAL A 143 -11.20 -16.89 2.33
CA VAL A 143 -9.82 -16.61 1.90
C VAL A 143 -9.40 -17.52 0.76
N LEU A 144 -9.78 -18.81 0.77
CA LEU A 144 -9.49 -19.73 -0.34
C LEU A 144 -10.09 -19.23 -1.65
N THR A 145 -11.37 -18.84 -1.61
CA THR A 145 -12.06 -18.32 -2.81
C THR A 145 -11.34 -17.10 -3.34
N LYS A 146 -11.02 -16.14 -2.46
CA LYS A 146 -10.31 -14.92 -2.85
C LYS A 146 -8.91 -15.18 -3.41
N TRP A 147 -8.18 -16.13 -2.82
CA TRP A 147 -6.86 -16.51 -3.32
C TRP A 147 -6.95 -17.19 -4.71
N LEU A 148 -7.93 -18.10 -4.90
CA LEU A 148 -8.17 -18.76 -6.19
C LEU A 148 -8.64 -17.75 -7.25
N GLU A 149 -9.53 -16.82 -6.88
CA GLU A 149 -9.92 -15.70 -7.75
C GLU A 149 -8.69 -14.91 -8.21
N GLY A 150 -7.85 -14.46 -7.29
CA GLY A 150 -6.64 -13.72 -7.64
C GLY A 150 -5.65 -14.49 -8.50
N LYS A 151 -5.57 -15.82 -8.34
CA LYS A 151 -4.59 -16.66 -9.05
C LYS A 151 -5.08 -17.11 -10.44
N PHE A 152 -6.36 -17.50 -10.57
CA PHE A 152 -6.88 -18.16 -11.76
C PHE A 152 -8.05 -17.42 -12.44
N PHE A 153 -8.67 -16.47 -11.75
CA PHE A 153 -9.85 -15.72 -12.20
C PHE A 153 -9.69 -14.24 -11.83
N SER A 154 -8.51 -13.68 -12.06
CA SER A 154 -8.14 -12.34 -11.60
C SER A 154 -9.08 -11.23 -12.12
N TYR A 155 -9.78 -11.47 -13.24
CA TYR A 155 -10.80 -10.56 -13.78
C TYR A 155 -12.13 -10.62 -13.02
N ALA A 156 -12.40 -11.70 -12.28
CA ALA A 156 -13.66 -11.89 -11.57
C ALA A 156 -13.78 -10.89 -10.40
N GLY A 157 -14.90 -10.18 -10.33
CA GLY A 157 -15.11 -9.15 -9.29
C GLY A 157 -14.38 -7.83 -9.49
N ASN A 158 -13.50 -7.72 -10.49
CA ASN A 158 -12.68 -6.52 -10.74
C ASN A 158 -13.22 -5.66 -11.90
N TYR A 159 -14.54 -5.55 -12.05
CA TYR A 159 -15.16 -4.79 -13.15
C TYR A 159 -14.74 -3.31 -13.18
N LYS A 160 -14.51 -2.69 -12.02
CA LYS A 160 -14.05 -1.30 -11.94
C LYS A 160 -12.66 -1.13 -12.53
N ASP A 161 -11.76 -2.07 -12.25
CA ASP A 161 -10.41 -2.04 -12.82
C ASP A 161 -10.45 -2.27 -14.34
N ILE A 162 -11.34 -3.13 -14.82
CA ILE A 162 -11.57 -3.31 -16.26
C ILE A 162 -12.06 -2.00 -16.91
N GLN A 163 -13.06 -1.33 -16.30
CA GLN A 163 -13.55 -0.04 -16.80
C GLN A 163 -12.45 1.02 -16.80
N LEU A 164 -11.70 1.16 -15.71
CA LEU A 164 -10.58 2.07 -15.61
C LEU A 164 -9.51 1.76 -16.67
N SER A 165 -9.23 0.48 -16.91
CA SER A 165 -8.24 0.05 -17.90
C SER A 165 -8.62 0.43 -19.33
N ILE A 166 -9.91 0.38 -19.66
CA ILE A 166 -10.40 0.83 -20.96
C ILE A 166 -10.25 2.36 -21.10
N VAL A 167 -10.67 3.10 -20.07
CA VAL A 167 -10.66 4.58 -20.07
C VAL A 167 -9.23 5.14 -20.04
N TYR A 168 -8.35 4.54 -19.23
CA TYR A 168 -7.00 5.06 -19.00
C TYR A 168 -5.91 4.43 -19.86
N ARG A 169 -6.24 3.47 -20.74
CA ARG A 169 -5.26 2.75 -21.56
C ARG A 169 -4.29 3.66 -22.31
N ILE A 170 -4.75 4.81 -22.77
CA ILE A 170 -3.92 5.81 -23.47
C ILE A 170 -3.04 6.56 -22.45
N LYS A 171 -3.59 6.90 -21.28
CA LYS A 171 -2.89 7.67 -20.25
C LYS A 171 -1.85 6.84 -19.48
N ILE A 172 -2.01 5.50 -19.36
CA ILE A 172 -1.09 4.65 -18.61
C ILE A 172 0.32 4.65 -19.22
N LYS A 173 0.43 4.69 -20.55
CA LYS A 173 1.72 4.73 -21.22
C LYS A 173 2.49 6.03 -20.96
N THR A 174 1.78 7.10 -20.60
CA THR A 174 2.34 8.42 -20.31
C THR A 174 2.44 8.73 -18.81
N LEU A 175 1.96 7.82 -17.93
CA LEU A 175 2.11 8.01 -16.50
C LEU A 175 3.59 7.95 -16.13
N GLU A 176 4.09 9.06 -15.63
CA GLU A 176 5.44 9.13 -15.08
C GLU A 176 5.52 8.27 -13.81
N MET A 177 6.59 7.53 -13.72
CA MET A 177 6.97 6.77 -12.53
C MET A 177 8.48 6.81 -12.44
N HIS A 178 8.99 7.20 -11.28
CA HIS A 178 10.42 7.22 -11.01
C HIS A 178 10.68 6.51 -9.68
N ASN A 179 11.43 5.42 -9.72
CA ASN A 179 11.74 4.61 -8.54
C ASN A 179 10.48 4.36 -7.67
N GLY A 180 9.39 3.95 -8.32
CA GLY A 180 8.11 3.68 -7.69
C GLY A 180 7.23 4.91 -7.37
N TYR A 181 7.78 6.12 -7.30
CA TYR A 181 6.99 7.32 -7.10
C TYR A 181 6.12 7.64 -8.30
N ARG A 182 4.86 7.93 -8.04
CA ARG A 182 3.86 8.32 -9.04
C ARG A 182 3.22 9.63 -8.61
N PRO A 183 3.47 10.73 -9.31
CA PRO A 183 2.84 12.00 -8.97
C PRO A 183 1.31 11.90 -9.16
N HIS A 184 0.56 12.29 -8.15
CA HIS A 184 -0.88 12.50 -8.27
C HIS A 184 -1.12 13.74 -9.13
N ARG A 185 -1.27 13.53 -10.43
CA ARG A 185 -1.54 14.59 -11.40
C ARG A 185 -3.03 14.86 -11.60
N ASP A 186 -3.86 14.51 -10.66
CA ASP A 186 -5.26 14.90 -10.75
C ASP A 186 -5.37 16.39 -10.40
N TYR A 187 -6.14 17.09 -11.20
CA TYR A 187 -6.32 18.55 -11.06
C TYR A 187 -7.22 18.95 -9.90
N ARG A 188 -7.63 17.99 -9.06
CA ARG A 188 -8.41 18.27 -7.88
C ARG A 188 -7.55 18.95 -6.84
N ASN A 189 -8.13 20.00 -6.29
CA ASN A 189 -7.57 20.72 -5.17
C ASN A 189 -8.60 20.66 -4.04
N PHE A 190 -8.25 20.03 -2.94
CA PHE A 190 -9.16 19.91 -1.81
C PHE A 190 -9.62 21.26 -1.26
N ALA A 191 -8.82 22.32 -1.44
CA ALA A 191 -9.23 23.67 -1.06
C ALA A 191 -10.47 24.18 -1.82
N ASP A 192 -10.69 23.67 -3.04
CA ASP A 192 -11.80 24.11 -3.91
C ASP A 192 -13.09 23.30 -3.64
N GLU A 193 -13.04 22.29 -2.77
CA GLU A 193 -14.20 21.45 -2.45
C GLU A 193 -15.16 22.18 -1.51
N PRO A 194 -16.44 22.36 -1.89
CA PRO A 194 -17.39 23.13 -1.09
C PRO A 194 -17.79 22.44 0.22
N ASN A 195 -17.69 21.11 0.28
CA ASN A 195 -18.13 20.27 1.39
C ASN A 195 -16.97 19.52 2.06
N ARG A 196 -15.82 20.18 2.27
CA ARG A 196 -14.61 19.56 2.81
C ARG A 196 -14.85 18.74 4.09
N GLN A 197 -15.62 19.30 5.03
CA GLN A 197 -15.92 18.63 6.29
C GLN A 197 -16.69 17.32 6.10
N GLN A 198 -17.68 17.29 5.20
CA GLN A 198 -18.46 16.10 4.90
C GLN A 198 -17.59 15.04 4.21
N LEU A 199 -16.75 15.45 3.24
CA LEU A 199 -15.82 14.55 2.58
C LEU A 199 -14.81 13.94 3.56
N ALA A 200 -14.31 14.72 4.50
CA ALA A 200 -13.40 14.27 5.54
C ALA A 200 -14.09 13.25 6.48
N TRP A 201 -15.32 13.52 6.90
CA TRP A 201 -16.11 12.61 7.71
C TRP A 201 -16.39 11.28 6.99
N ASP A 202 -16.86 11.34 5.74
CA ASP A 202 -17.12 10.15 4.91
C ASP A 202 -15.85 9.29 4.79
N LYS A 203 -14.71 9.94 4.58
CA LYS A 203 -13.42 9.27 4.43
C LYS A 203 -12.96 8.63 5.75
N ALA A 204 -13.05 9.31 6.86
CA ALA A 204 -12.71 8.79 8.19
C ALA A 204 -13.54 7.55 8.54
N GLN A 205 -14.85 7.55 8.20
CA GLN A 205 -15.71 6.39 8.37
C GLN A 205 -15.29 5.16 7.54
N LEU A 206 -14.60 5.35 6.41
CA LEU A 206 -14.15 4.22 5.59
C LEU A 206 -13.03 3.40 6.24
N PHE A 207 -12.18 4.03 7.02
CA PHE A 207 -10.96 3.41 7.56
C PHE A 207 -11.06 3.06 9.04
N SER A 208 -11.88 3.77 9.80
CA SER A 208 -11.92 3.67 11.25
C SER A 208 -13.12 2.84 11.73
N THR A 209 -12.93 2.11 12.82
CA THR A 209 -13.98 1.34 13.51
C THR A 209 -14.05 1.79 14.95
N PRO A 210 -15.19 2.33 15.43
CA PRO A 210 -15.32 2.74 16.80
C PRO A 210 -15.00 1.61 17.80
N GLY A 211 -14.20 1.93 18.81
CA GLY A 211 -13.84 0.99 19.88
C GLY A 211 -12.74 -0.02 19.55
N VAL A 212 -12.33 -0.17 18.29
CA VAL A 212 -11.23 -1.04 17.89
C VAL A 212 -10.23 -0.24 17.05
N TYR A 213 -9.25 0.32 17.69
CA TYR A 213 -8.27 1.18 17.02
C TYR A 213 -7.00 0.44 16.58
N PHE A 214 -6.66 -0.69 17.19
CA PHE A 214 -5.50 -1.50 16.80
C PHE A 214 -5.90 -2.96 16.61
N ASP A 215 -5.99 -3.40 15.36
CA ASP A 215 -6.30 -4.80 15.02
C ASP A 215 -5.17 -5.73 15.48
N PRO A 216 -5.47 -6.83 16.21
CA PRO A 216 -4.44 -7.73 16.74
C PRO A 216 -3.56 -8.36 15.66
N THR A 217 -4.12 -8.62 14.46
CA THR A 217 -3.35 -9.20 13.35
C THR A 217 -2.38 -8.16 12.78
N ILE A 218 -2.86 -6.93 12.57
CA ILE A 218 -2.00 -5.82 12.12
C ILE A 218 -0.89 -5.56 13.14
N LYS A 219 -1.20 -5.55 14.43
CA LYS A 219 -0.24 -5.42 15.53
C LYS A 219 0.84 -6.51 15.48
N ALA A 220 0.44 -7.76 15.27
CA ALA A 220 1.38 -8.88 15.15
C ALA A 220 2.30 -8.74 13.94
N TYR A 221 1.78 -8.25 12.79
CA TYR A 221 2.58 -8.04 11.59
C TYR A 221 3.45 -6.79 11.67
N PHE A 222 3.05 -5.76 12.38
CA PHE A 222 3.91 -4.63 12.72
C PHE A 222 5.17 -5.10 13.48
N ARG A 223 5.00 -5.90 14.55
CA ARG A 223 6.13 -6.53 15.25
C ARG A 223 7.00 -7.39 14.33
N LYS A 224 6.40 -8.17 13.44
CA LYS A 224 7.16 -9.00 12.47
C LYS A 224 7.99 -8.17 11.49
N ILE A 225 7.50 -7.01 11.07
CA ILE A 225 8.28 -6.08 10.22
C ILE A 225 9.50 -5.59 10.98
N LEU A 226 9.32 -5.11 12.22
CA LEU A 226 10.41 -4.63 13.06
C LEU A 226 11.43 -5.74 13.35
N GLN A 227 10.97 -6.93 13.71
CA GLN A 227 11.82 -8.10 13.92
C GLN A 227 12.61 -8.50 12.67
N LEU A 228 11.99 -8.42 11.49
CA LEU A 228 12.68 -8.66 10.21
C LEU A 228 13.78 -7.62 10.00
N CYS A 229 13.48 -6.36 10.28
CA CYS A 229 14.47 -5.27 10.21
C CYS A 229 15.62 -5.47 11.21
N ASP A 230 15.33 -5.90 12.44
CA ASP A 230 16.37 -6.25 13.43
C ASP A 230 17.31 -7.34 12.92
N ASN A 231 16.73 -8.40 12.34
CA ASN A 231 17.49 -9.56 11.85
C ASN A 231 18.42 -9.19 10.67
N HIS A 232 18.02 -8.20 9.88
CA HIS A 232 18.76 -7.77 8.71
C HIS A 232 19.54 -6.45 8.90
N ASN A 233 19.55 -5.89 10.11
CA ASN A 233 20.16 -4.60 10.45
C ASN A 233 19.67 -3.46 9.52
N ILE A 234 18.36 -3.38 9.32
CA ILE A 234 17.69 -2.30 8.60
C ILE A 234 17.14 -1.32 9.64
N LYS A 235 17.51 -0.06 9.55
CA LYS A 235 16.99 0.98 10.44
C LYS A 235 15.58 1.39 10.03
N VAL A 236 14.68 1.64 10.98
CA VAL A 236 13.27 1.94 10.71
C VAL A 236 12.90 3.30 11.25
N PHE A 237 12.41 4.17 10.38
CA PHE A 237 11.66 5.36 10.76
C PHE A 237 10.18 5.10 10.53
N LEU A 238 9.37 5.38 11.54
CA LEU A 238 7.92 5.45 11.38
C LEU A 238 7.56 6.82 10.82
N ILE A 239 6.74 6.85 9.78
CA ILE A 239 6.33 8.09 9.12
C ILE A 239 4.83 8.27 9.29
N ARG A 240 4.42 9.37 9.92
CA ARG A 240 3.03 9.82 9.94
C ARG A 240 2.85 10.87 8.87
N TYR A 241 2.14 10.50 7.81
CA TYR A 241 1.97 11.37 6.64
C TYR A 241 0.98 12.51 6.93
N PRO A 242 1.13 13.68 6.27
CA PRO A 242 0.18 14.78 6.41
C PRO A 242 -1.21 14.39 5.94
N VAL A 243 -2.21 14.84 6.69
CA VAL A 243 -3.62 14.79 6.34
C VAL A 243 -4.22 16.17 6.50
N SER A 244 -5.41 16.43 5.91
CA SER A 244 -6.07 17.73 6.14
C SER A 244 -6.53 17.89 7.59
N ALA A 245 -6.64 19.12 8.04
CA ALA A 245 -7.14 19.42 9.39
C ALA A 245 -8.55 18.85 9.62
N GLU A 246 -9.40 18.92 8.59
CA GLU A 246 -10.76 18.37 8.63
C GLU A 246 -10.75 16.85 8.81
N PHE A 247 -9.87 16.13 8.07
CA PHE A 247 -9.79 14.68 8.19
C PHE A 247 -9.26 14.24 9.55
N TYR A 248 -8.21 14.88 10.03
CA TYR A 248 -7.63 14.58 11.35
C TYR A 248 -8.66 14.80 12.46
N ALA A 249 -9.42 15.89 12.40
CA ALA A 249 -10.47 16.19 13.36
C ALA A 249 -11.57 15.11 13.37
N GLU A 250 -11.94 14.55 12.21
CA GLU A 250 -12.95 13.49 12.13
C GLU A 250 -12.41 12.12 12.53
N GLU A 251 -11.19 11.79 12.12
CA GLU A 251 -10.57 10.51 12.42
C GLU A 251 -10.31 10.35 13.93
N THR A 252 -9.85 11.41 14.60
CA THR A 252 -9.55 11.40 16.05
C THR A 252 -10.80 11.33 16.93
N LYS A 253 -11.98 11.70 16.43
CA LYS A 253 -13.25 11.42 17.10
C LYS A 253 -13.57 9.92 17.20
N ILE A 254 -13.08 9.13 16.23
CA ILE A 254 -13.36 7.69 16.14
C ILE A 254 -12.26 6.88 16.81
N ILE A 255 -11.01 7.29 16.64
CA ILE A 255 -9.82 6.59 17.13
C ILE A 255 -9.05 7.48 18.09
N PRO A 256 -8.79 7.03 19.32
CA PRO A 256 -8.00 7.77 20.30
C PRO A 256 -6.52 7.79 19.88
N ALA A 257 -6.12 8.79 19.09
CA ALA A 257 -4.80 8.89 18.49
C ALA A 257 -3.68 8.77 19.52
N ASP A 258 -3.77 9.45 20.65
CA ASP A 258 -2.74 9.41 21.70
C ASP A 258 -2.50 8.00 22.24
N LYS A 259 -3.59 7.25 22.51
CA LYS A 259 -3.46 5.84 22.96
C LYS A 259 -2.85 4.95 21.89
N LEU A 260 -3.30 5.11 20.66
CA LEU A 260 -2.78 4.32 19.55
C LEU A 260 -1.30 4.61 19.34
N TYR A 261 -0.90 5.86 19.32
CA TYR A 261 0.49 6.24 19.09
C TYR A 261 1.41 5.84 20.24
N THR A 262 0.96 5.95 21.50
CA THR A 262 1.70 5.42 22.65
C THR A 262 1.95 3.93 22.49
N GLU A 263 0.93 3.14 22.17
CA GLU A 263 1.06 1.69 21.99
C GLU A 263 2.00 1.32 20.81
N ILE A 264 1.99 2.10 19.73
CA ILE A 264 2.89 1.91 18.60
C ILE A 264 4.34 2.20 18.99
N GLU A 265 4.58 3.31 19.69
CA GLU A 265 5.90 3.69 20.18
C GLU A 265 6.44 2.67 21.18
N ASP A 266 5.61 2.19 22.12
CA ASP A 266 5.98 1.16 23.08
C ASP A 266 6.46 -0.11 22.37
N ILE A 267 5.72 -0.56 21.34
CA ILE A 267 6.13 -1.71 20.52
C ILE A 267 7.42 -1.42 19.76
N ALA A 268 7.52 -0.25 19.14
CA ALA A 268 8.66 0.08 18.30
C ALA A 268 9.97 0.17 19.11
N THR A 269 9.91 0.72 20.31
CA THR A 269 11.06 0.87 21.21
C THR A 269 11.62 -0.46 21.75
N GLU A 270 10.85 -1.56 21.67
CA GLU A 270 11.34 -2.91 21.96
C GLU A 270 12.36 -3.41 20.92
N HIS A 271 12.46 -2.75 19.76
CA HIS A 271 13.24 -3.16 18.60
C HIS A 271 14.47 -2.26 18.37
N ARG A 272 15.65 -2.88 18.22
CA ARG A 272 16.91 -2.15 17.97
C ARG A 272 16.95 -1.43 16.61
N SER A 273 16.14 -1.86 15.67
CA SER A 273 16.02 -1.24 14.35
C SER A 273 15.30 0.10 14.39
N TYR A 274 14.48 0.36 15.41
CA TYR A 274 13.70 1.59 15.51
C TYR A 274 14.58 2.81 15.77
N MET A 275 14.46 3.82 14.92
CA MET A 275 15.24 5.06 14.97
C MET A 275 14.41 6.26 15.45
N GLY A 276 13.10 6.16 15.45
CA GLY A 276 12.17 7.21 15.84
C GLY A 276 11.00 7.35 14.89
N THR A 277 10.06 8.21 15.27
CA THR A 277 8.90 8.58 14.46
C THR A 277 9.07 10.00 13.92
N LEU A 278 8.88 10.15 12.62
CA LEU A 278 8.79 11.45 11.95
C LEU A 278 7.30 11.76 11.75
N ASP A 279 6.80 12.69 12.56
CA ASP A 279 5.39 13.04 12.59
C ASP A 279 5.12 14.31 11.77
N TYR A 280 4.43 14.14 10.65
CA TYR A 280 4.06 15.22 9.74
C TYR A 280 2.55 15.42 9.66
N HIS A 281 1.74 14.78 10.52
CA HIS A 281 0.28 14.84 10.43
C HIS A 281 -0.26 16.25 10.25
N ASN A 282 0.21 17.20 11.03
CA ASN A 282 -0.27 18.58 11.08
C ASN A 282 0.54 19.55 10.19
N LEU A 283 1.51 19.05 9.44
CA LEU A 283 2.46 19.88 8.67
C LEU A 283 1.78 20.86 7.73
N PHE A 284 0.59 20.51 7.22
CA PHE A 284 -0.14 21.31 6.23
C PHE A 284 -1.59 21.62 6.64
N PHE A 285 -1.91 21.67 7.93
CA PHE A 285 -3.28 21.97 8.40
C PHE A 285 -3.81 23.31 7.87
N ASP A 286 -2.95 24.32 7.77
CA ASP A 286 -3.31 25.64 7.25
C ASP A 286 -3.25 25.73 5.71
N HIS A 287 -2.98 24.62 5.02
CA HIS A 287 -2.75 24.58 3.58
C HIS A 287 -3.57 23.51 2.86
N PRO A 288 -4.92 23.61 2.85
CA PRO A 288 -5.78 22.61 2.19
C PRO A 288 -5.49 22.46 0.69
N GLY A 289 -4.88 23.47 0.05
CA GLY A 289 -4.43 23.43 -1.33
C GLY A 289 -3.23 22.50 -1.62
N TYR A 290 -2.64 21.88 -0.61
CA TYR A 290 -1.59 20.87 -0.79
C TYR A 290 -2.15 19.44 -0.81
N PHE A 291 -3.47 19.30 -0.71
CA PHE A 291 -4.15 18.02 -0.75
C PHE A 291 -4.95 17.85 -2.05
N PHE A 292 -5.01 16.60 -2.49
CA PHE A 292 -5.85 16.15 -3.57
C PHE A 292 -7.28 15.82 -3.07
N ASP A 293 -7.36 15.18 -1.93
CA ASP A 293 -8.57 14.85 -1.17
C ASP A 293 -8.25 14.94 0.34
N PRO A 294 -9.17 14.63 1.26
CA PRO A 294 -8.95 14.85 2.70
C PRO A 294 -7.68 14.20 3.29
N ASP A 295 -7.21 13.07 2.73
CA ASP A 295 -6.13 12.26 3.29
C ASP A 295 -4.98 11.98 2.30
N HIS A 296 -4.99 12.58 1.10
CA HIS A 296 -3.90 12.43 0.14
C HIS A 296 -3.31 13.77 -0.28
N LEU A 297 -1.99 13.86 -0.28
CA LEU A 297 -1.28 15.01 -0.82
C LEU A 297 -1.35 15.03 -2.35
N ASN A 298 -1.46 16.23 -2.92
CA ASN A 298 -1.20 16.46 -4.34
C ASN A 298 0.33 16.55 -4.60
N VAL A 299 0.74 16.79 -5.85
CA VAL A 299 2.17 16.87 -6.22
C VAL A 299 2.90 17.90 -5.38
N LYS A 300 2.34 19.10 -5.20
CA LYS A 300 2.98 20.18 -4.44
C LYS A 300 3.17 19.81 -2.97
N GLY A 301 2.14 19.22 -2.33
CA GLY A 301 2.24 18.75 -0.95
C GLY A 301 3.27 17.63 -0.80
N SER A 302 3.28 16.69 -1.76
CA SER A 302 4.25 15.59 -1.84
C SER A 302 5.69 16.07 -1.93
N ASP A 303 5.95 17.08 -2.76
CA ASP A 303 7.28 17.66 -2.94
C ASP A 303 7.76 18.37 -1.66
N LEU A 304 6.92 19.21 -1.05
CA LEU A 304 7.24 19.91 0.17
C LEU A 304 7.48 18.95 1.35
N LEU A 305 6.65 17.93 1.49
CA LEU A 305 6.89 16.88 2.48
C LEU A 305 8.21 16.17 2.26
N THR A 306 8.53 15.82 1.01
CA THR A 306 9.77 15.08 0.71
C THR A 306 11.01 15.91 0.98
N LEU A 307 10.98 17.22 0.71
CA LEU A 307 12.07 18.13 1.07
C LEU A 307 12.26 18.21 2.59
N LYS A 308 11.16 18.32 3.35
CA LYS A 308 11.22 18.32 4.81
C LYS A 308 11.74 17.00 5.36
N LEU A 309 11.26 15.87 4.82
CA LEU A 309 11.74 14.53 5.16
C LEU A 309 13.24 14.37 4.89
N ALA A 310 13.74 14.86 3.74
CA ALA A 310 15.15 14.79 3.40
C ALA A 310 16.02 15.62 4.37
N GLU A 311 15.55 16.80 4.77
CA GLU A 311 16.20 17.63 5.79
C GLU A 311 16.28 16.89 7.14
N ASP A 312 15.15 16.33 7.63
CA ASP A 312 15.08 15.64 8.91
C ASP A 312 15.97 14.39 8.93
N LEU A 313 15.94 13.59 7.85
CA LEU A 313 16.80 12.42 7.71
C LEU A 313 18.30 12.78 7.66
N SER A 314 18.66 13.94 7.12
CA SER A 314 20.05 14.41 7.14
C SER A 314 20.50 14.76 8.55
N ASN A 315 19.64 15.40 9.34
CA ASN A 315 19.94 15.81 10.72
C ASN A 315 20.08 14.61 11.68
N VAL A 316 19.34 13.52 11.44
CA VAL A 316 19.44 12.29 12.26
C VAL A 316 20.71 11.50 11.94
N SER A 317 21.20 11.54 10.71
CA SER A 317 22.40 10.79 10.28
C SER A 317 23.69 11.29 10.95
N PHE A 318 23.64 12.43 11.64
CA PHE A 318 24.78 13.01 12.37
C PHE A 318 24.75 12.75 13.88
N ARG A 319 23.77 11.98 14.40
CA ARG A 319 23.72 11.55 15.80
C ARG A 319 23.99 10.05 15.90
#